data_52db2c7de77f146ee5cb0d516dcab6c8
#
_entry.id   52db2c7de77f146ee5cb0d516dcab6c8
#
_cell.length_a   1.000
_cell.length_b   1.000
_cell.length_c   1.000
_cell.angle_alpha   90.00
_cell.angle_beta   90.00
_cell.angle_gamma   90.00
#
_symmetry.space_group_name_H-M   'P 1'
#
loop_
_entity.id
_entity.type
_entity.pdbx_description
1 polymer ?
#
loop_
_entity_poly.entity_id
_entity_poly.type
_entity_poly.pdbx_seq_one_letter_code
_entity_poly.pdbx_strand_id
1 'polypeptide(L)'
;MSTMMEILKKIDGLPVSHVSAGADEQNKILSEELSFKILEYKSGREHNGWTVPHKWEVVKAEIRKDGKLIYDGKKHPLGVIGYSESFKGKLNLSKLKEHLYYKKDAPDNIVYHCDLYYKPYKKLWGFSMPYSLFSKLEDGEYDVDLETKHTEGTMKVLEYTHKGKTDKTIILHAHNCHTAQLNDGPSGYVVGIEAMKRLAKMNTNYTYKLLIAPEHIGTVFYLADLDPEVLSTYKFCVFLEMLGNNSRLALQETFTGETELDRAAKHYLSHASPDFYFDKFRKVVGNDETVWEAPGIEVSTISLSRCESPSFYYKEYHLDSDNISIMREDKLEESVKTVLGIINILETNCFLRREFTGLIALSNPKYDLYLQPGTDPSSKIDITENQSKWNYLMDCLPRYFNENISILDIAIKHDVPYDSLYAYLLKFKEKKLIEFVKHDKK
;
A
#
# COMPACT_ATOMS: atom_id res chain seq x y z
N MET A 1 11.67 -19.14 4.07
CA MET A 1 10.91 -17.93 3.77
C MET A 1 11.46 -17.36 2.46
N SER A 2 10.59 -17.10 1.51
CA SER A 2 10.98 -16.56 0.22
C SER A 2 11.33 -15.06 0.35
N THR A 3 12.19 -14.56 -0.54
CA THR A 3 12.40 -13.10 -0.69
C THR A 3 11.17 -12.46 -1.33
N MET A 4 11.02 -11.13 -1.22
CA MET A 4 9.93 -10.40 -1.89
C MET A 4 9.93 -10.67 -3.40
N MET A 5 11.10 -10.67 -4.03
CA MET A 5 11.24 -10.96 -5.48
C MET A 5 10.87 -12.41 -5.84
N GLU A 6 11.13 -13.37 -4.98
CA GLU A 6 10.73 -14.78 -5.21
C GLU A 6 9.21 -14.94 -5.12
N ILE A 7 8.55 -14.26 -4.18
CA ILE A 7 7.08 -14.24 -4.10
C ILE A 7 6.49 -13.61 -5.37
N LEU A 8 6.99 -12.44 -5.77
CA LEU A 8 6.54 -11.74 -6.98
C LEU A 8 6.69 -12.61 -8.24
N LYS A 9 7.81 -13.33 -8.39
CA LYS A 9 8.02 -14.27 -9.53
C LYS A 9 7.01 -15.43 -9.56
N LYS A 10 6.56 -15.91 -8.40
CA LYS A 10 5.56 -16.99 -8.33
C LYS A 10 4.15 -16.55 -8.75
N ILE A 11 3.84 -15.26 -8.58
CA ILE A 11 2.50 -14.72 -8.85
C ILE A 11 2.43 -13.96 -10.18
N ASP A 12 3.57 -13.69 -10.84
CA ASP A 12 3.63 -12.97 -12.10
C ASP A 12 2.78 -13.67 -13.18
N GLY A 13 1.93 -12.90 -13.85
CA GLY A 13 1.03 -13.38 -14.89
C GLY A 13 -0.15 -14.24 -14.44
N LEU A 14 -0.41 -14.39 -13.14
CA LEU A 14 -1.61 -15.08 -12.66
C LEU A 14 -2.90 -14.33 -13.09
N PRO A 15 -3.93 -15.06 -13.55
CA PRO A 15 -5.24 -14.47 -13.88
C PRO A 15 -6.05 -14.19 -12.60
N VAL A 16 -5.58 -13.24 -11.81
CA VAL A 16 -6.21 -12.86 -10.55
C VAL A 16 -7.43 -11.97 -10.81
N SER A 17 -8.48 -12.12 -10.02
CA SER A 17 -9.59 -11.20 -9.90
C SER A 17 -10.20 -11.34 -8.50
N HIS A 18 -11.26 -10.60 -8.20
CA HIS A 18 -11.94 -10.66 -6.90
C HIS A 18 -12.34 -12.09 -6.51
N VAL A 19 -12.83 -12.89 -7.47
CA VAL A 19 -13.17 -14.29 -7.30
C VAL A 19 -12.68 -15.07 -8.52
N SER A 20 -11.57 -15.78 -8.39
CA SER A 20 -10.96 -16.56 -9.48
C SER A 20 -10.06 -17.67 -8.95
N ALA A 21 -9.74 -18.63 -9.81
CA ALA A 21 -8.74 -19.66 -9.51
C ALA A 21 -7.35 -19.04 -9.31
N GLY A 22 -7.02 -17.97 -10.05
CA GLY A 22 -5.76 -17.22 -9.88
C GLY A 22 -5.67 -16.56 -8.50
N ALA A 23 -6.77 -16.01 -7.97
CA ALA A 23 -6.81 -15.47 -6.61
C ALA A 23 -6.62 -16.58 -5.55
N ASP A 24 -7.20 -17.76 -5.75
CA ASP A 24 -7.00 -18.91 -4.87
C ASP A 24 -5.53 -19.35 -4.83
N GLU A 25 -4.88 -19.44 -5.99
CA GLU A 25 -3.46 -19.79 -6.09
C GLU A 25 -2.56 -18.72 -5.47
N GLN A 26 -2.82 -17.44 -5.75
CA GLN A 26 -2.12 -16.33 -5.12
C GLN A 26 -2.23 -16.39 -3.59
N ASN A 27 -3.44 -16.56 -3.06
CA ASN A 27 -3.66 -16.63 -1.61
C ASN A 27 -2.95 -17.82 -0.96
N LYS A 28 -2.85 -18.95 -1.67
CA LYS A 28 -2.07 -20.11 -1.24
C LYS A 28 -0.57 -19.77 -1.13
N ILE A 29 0.00 -19.14 -2.16
CA ILE A 29 1.41 -18.69 -2.17
C ILE A 29 1.68 -17.75 -0.99
N LEU A 30 0.79 -16.77 -0.74
CA LEU A 30 0.95 -15.82 0.36
C LEU A 30 0.84 -16.49 1.73
N SER A 31 -0.02 -17.51 1.87
CA SER A 31 -0.20 -18.28 3.11
C SER A 31 1.00 -19.15 3.47
N GLU A 32 1.93 -19.40 2.54
CA GLU A 32 3.23 -20.04 2.84
C GLU A 32 4.18 -19.08 3.58
N GLU A 33 3.97 -17.76 3.46
CA GLU A 33 4.85 -16.74 4.03
C GLU A 33 4.44 -16.27 5.44
N LEU A 34 3.13 -16.19 5.70
CA LEU A 34 2.54 -15.83 6.99
C LEU A 34 1.28 -16.69 7.24
N SER A 35 1.00 -16.98 8.51
CA SER A 35 -0.20 -17.75 8.92
C SER A 35 -1.45 -16.87 8.87
N PHE A 36 -1.94 -16.57 7.68
CA PHE A 36 -3.14 -15.76 7.49
C PHE A 36 -4.42 -16.46 7.98
N LYS A 37 -5.28 -15.72 8.66
CA LYS A 37 -6.69 -16.02 8.77
C LYS A 37 -7.37 -15.65 7.46
N ILE A 38 -8.07 -16.59 6.84
CA ILE A 38 -8.81 -16.36 5.59
C ILE A 38 -10.28 -16.09 5.94
N LEU A 39 -10.77 -14.93 5.53
CA LEU A 39 -12.16 -14.53 5.66
C LEU A 39 -12.83 -14.72 4.29
N GLU A 40 -14.03 -15.30 4.28
CA GLU A 40 -14.71 -15.74 3.07
C GLU A 40 -16.06 -15.05 2.88
N TYR A 41 -16.30 -14.54 1.67
CA TYR A 41 -17.52 -13.82 1.29
C TYR A 41 -18.09 -14.41 0.03
N LYS A 42 -19.31 -14.98 0.11
CA LYS A 42 -19.97 -15.66 -1.02
C LYS A 42 -20.41 -14.68 -2.10
N SER A 43 -20.29 -15.08 -3.36
CA SER A 43 -20.84 -14.37 -4.51
C SER A 43 -22.31 -13.98 -4.32
N GLY A 44 -22.68 -12.79 -4.76
CA GLY A 44 -24.03 -12.26 -4.62
C GLY A 44 -24.35 -11.64 -3.27
N ARG A 45 -23.45 -11.73 -2.28
CA ARG A 45 -23.60 -10.97 -1.03
C ARG A 45 -23.56 -9.47 -1.32
N GLU A 46 -24.44 -8.70 -0.69
CA GLU A 46 -24.55 -7.26 -0.88
C GLU A 46 -24.35 -6.49 0.44
N HIS A 47 -23.74 -5.31 0.36
CA HIS A 47 -23.64 -4.33 1.43
C HIS A 47 -23.50 -2.93 0.84
N ASN A 48 -24.37 -2.00 1.21
CA ASN A 48 -24.36 -0.59 0.74
C ASN A 48 -24.24 -0.44 -0.79
N GLY A 49 -24.84 -1.36 -1.56
CA GLY A 49 -24.78 -1.38 -3.02
C GLY A 49 -23.53 -2.03 -3.62
N TRP A 50 -22.58 -2.44 -2.80
CA TRP A 50 -21.46 -3.27 -3.22
C TRP A 50 -21.91 -4.74 -3.27
N THR A 51 -21.50 -5.45 -4.30
CA THR A 51 -21.86 -6.88 -4.49
C THR A 51 -20.60 -7.69 -4.68
N VAL A 52 -20.46 -8.80 -3.96
CA VAL A 52 -19.39 -9.78 -4.21
C VAL A 52 -19.63 -10.41 -5.58
N PRO A 53 -18.71 -10.26 -6.56
CA PRO A 53 -18.92 -10.78 -7.90
C PRO A 53 -18.91 -12.31 -7.94
N HIS A 54 -19.49 -12.87 -9.00
CA HIS A 54 -19.35 -14.30 -9.29
C HIS A 54 -17.93 -14.63 -9.74
N LYS A 55 -17.51 -15.86 -9.56
CA LYS A 55 -16.30 -16.39 -10.19
C LYS A 55 -16.46 -16.30 -11.70
N TRP A 56 -15.48 -15.67 -12.35
CA TRP A 56 -15.47 -15.46 -13.80
C TRP A 56 -14.28 -16.16 -14.44
N GLU A 57 -14.51 -16.83 -15.56
CA GLU A 57 -13.49 -17.55 -16.33
C GLU A 57 -13.69 -17.36 -17.82
N VAL A 58 -12.60 -17.20 -18.57
CA VAL A 58 -12.59 -17.20 -20.03
C VAL A 58 -12.34 -18.62 -20.52
N VAL A 59 -13.34 -19.19 -21.20
CA VAL A 59 -13.24 -20.54 -21.80
C VAL A 59 -12.61 -20.45 -23.20
N LYS A 60 -13.12 -19.51 -24.02
CA LYS A 60 -12.67 -19.26 -25.39
C LYS A 60 -12.76 -17.78 -25.70
N ALA A 61 -11.83 -17.24 -26.51
CA ALA A 61 -11.83 -15.83 -26.87
C ALA A 61 -11.15 -15.57 -28.22
N GLU A 62 -11.87 -15.86 -29.31
CA GLU A 62 -11.32 -15.79 -30.66
C GLU A 62 -12.03 -14.74 -31.52
N ILE A 63 -11.27 -14.00 -32.32
CA ILE A 63 -11.73 -13.14 -33.42
C ILE A 63 -11.12 -13.70 -34.71
N ARG A 64 -11.97 -14.04 -35.69
CA ARG A 64 -11.56 -14.58 -37.00
C ARG A 64 -12.09 -13.71 -38.12
N LYS A 65 -11.36 -13.67 -39.25
CA LYS A 65 -11.80 -13.11 -40.52
C LYS A 65 -11.52 -14.14 -41.63
N ASP A 66 -12.53 -14.45 -42.42
CA ASP A 66 -12.41 -15.46 -43.52
C ASP A 66 -11.82 -16.79 -43.03
N GLY A 67 -12.24 -17.26 -41.86
CA GLY A 67 -11.74 -18.47 -41.22
C GLY A 67 -10.36 -18.34 -40.54
N LYS A 68 -9.58 -17.29 -40.82
CA LYS A 68 -8.24 -17.06 -40.26
C LYS A 68 -8.36 -16.44 -38.88
N LEU A 69 -7.62 -16.97 -37.89
CA LEU A 69 -7.52 -16.39 -36.56
C LEU A 69 -6.78 -15.05 -36.63
N ILE A 70 -7.43 -13.99 -36.21
CA ILE A 70 -6.89 -12.62 -36.12
C ILE A 70 -6.38 -12.32 -34.72
N TYR A 71 -7.18 -12.69 -33.70
CA TYR A 71 -6.82 -12.48 -32.30
C TYR A 71 -7.32 -13.63 -31.43
N ASP A 72 -6.50 -14.03 -30.47
CA ASP A 72 -6.85 -14.99 -29.42
C ASP A 72 -6.64 -14.30 -28.08
N GLY A 73 -7.74 -13.80 -27.50
CA GLY A 73 -7.73 -13.09 -26.22
C GLY A 73 -7.40 -13.96 -25.02
N LYS A 74 -7.45 -15.30 -25.17
CA LYS A 74 -7.10 -16.22 -24.08
C LYS A 74 -5.57 -16.38 -23.91
N LYS A 75 -4.77 -15.97 -24.89
CA LYS A 75 -3.30 -16.07 -24.81
C LYS A 75 -2.67 -15.22 -23.73
N HIS A 76 -3.34 -14.16 -23.32
CA HIS A 76 -2.91 -13.32 -22.21
C HIS A 76 -4.06 -13.08 -21.24
N PRO A 77 -3.86 -13.07 -19.90
CA PRO A 77 -4.91 -12.84 -18.92
C PRO A 77 -5.70 -11.54 -19.12
N LEU A 78 -5.07 -10.50 -19.70
CA LEU A 78 -5.70 -9.22 -20.02
C LEU A 78 -6.43 -9.19 -21.36
N GLY A 79 -6.33 -10.22 -22.20
CA GLY A 79 -6.84 -10.19 -23.58
C GLY A 79 -8.38 -10.14 -23.71
N VAL A 80 -9.11 -10.36 -22.63
CA VAL A 80 -10.55 -10.13 -22.49
C VAL A 80 -10.77 -9.14 -21.35
N ILE A 81 -11.65 -8.16 -21.55
CA ILE A 81 -11.98 -7.24 -20.45
C ILE A 81 -12.62 -8.02 -19.30
N GLY A 82 -12.18 -7.72 -18.07
CA GLY A 82 -12.63 -8.47 -16.90
C GLY A 82 -14.16 -8.50 -16.76
N TYR A 83 -14.72 -9.65 -16.40
CA TYR A 83 -16.15 -9.87 -16.16
C TYR A 83 -17.04 -9.75 -17.42
N SER A 84 -16.47 -9.92 -18.62
CA SER A 84 -17.22 -9.96 -19.88
C SER A 84 -18.25 -11.07 -19.90
N GLU A 85 -19.43 -10.78 -20.51
CA GLU A 85 -20.41 -11.80 -20.93
C GLU A 85 -19.93 -12.56 -22.16
N SER A 86 -20.51 -13.73 -22.42
CA SER A 86 -20.27 -14.47 -23.66
C SER A 86 -20.89 -13.78 -24.87
N PHE A 87 -20.25 -13.87 -26.01
CA PHE A 87 -20.77 -13.43 -27.29
C PHE A 87 -20.32 -14.37 -28.42
N LYS A 88 -21.26 -14.79 -29.25
CA LYS A 88 -20.98 -15.60 -30.46
C LYS A 88 -21.77 -15.07 -31.63
N GLY A 89 -21.08 -14.67 -32.70
CA GLY A 89 -21.74 -14.13 -33.88
C GLY A 89 -20.79 -13.46 -34.85
N LYS A 90 -21.38 -12.96 -35.95
CA LYS A 90 -20.67 -12.22 -36.98
C LYS A 90 -20.95 -10.72 -36.83
N LEU A 91 -19.92 -9.92 -36.92
CA LEU A 91 -19.97 -8.47 -36.84
C LEU A 91 -19.15 -7.84 -37.97
N ASN A 92 -19.68 -6.75 -38.57
CA ASN A 92 -18.84 -5.90 -39.38
C ASN A 92 -17.81 -5.18 -38.53
N LEU A 93 -16.73 -4.67 -39.15
CA LEU A 93 -15.63 -4.02 -38.43
C LEU A 93 -16.09 -2.85 -37.56
N SER A 94 -17.06 -2.03 -38.02
CA SER A 94 -17.53 -0.88 -37.24
C SER A 94 -18.16 -1.29 -35.92
N LYS A 95 -18.96 -2.35 -35.92
CA LYS A 95 -19.58 -2.91 -34.72
C LYS A 95 -18.58 -3.65 -33.83
N LEU A 96 -17.65 -4.39 -34.42
CA LEU A 96 -16.60 -5.06 -33.66
C LEU A 96 -15.76 -4.05 -32.88
N LYS A 97 -15.40 -2.91 -33.48
CA LYS A 97 -14.59 -1.85 -32.84
C LYS A 97 -15.22 -1.28 -31.56
N GLU A 98 -16.55 -1.35 -31.39
CA GLU A 98 -17.24 -0.94 -30.15
C GLU A 98 -16.89 -1.83 -28.95
N HIS A 99 -16.36 -3.04 -29.19
CA HIS A 99 -15.97 -4.04 -28.22
C HIS A 99 -14.45 -4.29 -28.13
N LEU A 100 -13.65 -3.42 -28.77
CA LEU A 100 -12.19 -3.53 -28.76
C LEU A 100 -11.57 -2.39 -27.97
N TYR A 101 -10.76 -2.74 -26.98
CA TYR A 101 -10.12 -1.83 -26.06
C TYR A 101 -8.62 -1.83 -26.28
N TYR A 102 -8.00 -0.66 -26.27
CA TYR A 102 -6.57 -0.46 -26.54
C TYR A 102 -6.07 0.87 -26.00
N LYS A 103 -4.74 1.06 -25.97
CA LYS A 103 -4.10 2.32 -25.61
C LYS A 103 -3.17 2.78 -26.74
N LYS A 104 -3.40 3.97 -27.31
CA LYS A 104 -2.63 4.47 -28.47
C LYS A 104 -1.18 4.81 -28.16
N ASP A 105 -0.95 5.34 -26.97
CA ASP A 105 0.37 5.74 -26.45
C ASP A 105 1.17 4.56 -25.90
N ALA A 106 0.58 3.35 -25.86
CA ALA A 106 1.23 2.07 -25.60
C ALA A 106 0.83 1.03 -26.66
N PRO A 107 1.24 1.21 -27.94
CA PRO A 107 0.62 0.53 -29.08
C PRO A 107 0.80 -0.98 -29.12
N ASP A 108 1.82 -1.50 -28.46
CA ASP A 108 2.13 -2.94 -28.46
C ASP A 108 1.66 -3.65 -27.18
N ASN A 109 1.10 -2.89 -26.21
CA ASN A 109 0.63 -3.43 -24.94
C ASN A 109 -0.87 -3.77 -24.94
N ILE A 110 -1.23 -4.71 -24.07
CA ILE A 110 -2.60 -5.06 -23.72
C ILE A 110 -2.99 -4.30 -22.44
N VAL A 111 -4.15 -3.67 -22.43
CA VAL A 111 -4.61 -2.83 -21.33
C VAL A 111 -5.44 -3.63 -20.33
N TYR A 112 -5.23 -3.42 -19.04
CA TYR A 112 -6.07 -3.96 -17.98
C TYR A 112 -7.39 -3.20 -17.87
N HIS A 113 -8.52 -3.90 -17.88
CA HIS A 113 -9.87 -3.38 -17.70
C HIS A 113 -10.63 -4.20 -16.66
N CYS A 114 -11.03 -3.54 -15.57
CA CYS A 114 -11.69 -4.19 -14.42
C CYS A 114 -13.06 -3.61 -14.05
N ASP A 115 -13.52 -2.58 -14.73
CA ASP A 115 -14.75 -1.82 -14.42
C ASP A 115 -15.99 -2.68 -14.14
N LEU A 116 -16.14 -3.81 -14.85
CA LEU A 116 -17.33 -4.64 -14.75
C LEU A 116 -17.39 -5.44 -13.43
N TYR A 117 -16.27 -5.66 -12.75
CA TYR A 117 -16.28 -6.28 -11.42
C TYR A 117 -17.05 -5.43 -10.39
N TYR A 118 -16.97 -4.10 -10.53
CA TYR A 118 -17.69 -3.14 -9.68
C TYR A 118 -19.10 -2.83 -10.16
N LYS A 119 -19.48 -3.34 -11.35
CA LYS A 119 -20.74 -3.06 -12.02
C LYS A 119 -21.40 -4.37 -12.50
N PRO A 120 -21.63 -5.36 -11.61
CA PRO A 120 -22.14 -6.69 -12.01
C PRO A 120 -23.53 -6.66 -12.68
N TYR A 121 -24.25 -5.54 -12.56
CA TYR A 121 -25.51 -5.28 -13.24
C TYR A 121 -25.36 -4.89 -14.72
N LYS A 122 -24.14 -4.55 -15.18
CA LYS A 122 -23.86 -4.25 -16.59
C LYS A 122 -23.52 -5.54 -17.34
N LYS A 123 -24.21 -5.74 -18.48
CA LYS A 123 -24.02 -6.87 -19.36
C LYS A 123 -23.25 -6.43 -20.61
N LEU A 124 -21.93 -6.41 -20.52
CA LEU A 124 -21.02 -5.99 -21.58
C LEU A 124 -20.00 -7.09 -21.86
N TRP A 125 -19.40 -7.04 -23.03
CA TRP A 125 -18.29 -7.91 -23.39
C TRP A 125 -17.25 -7.14 -24.25
N GLY A 126 -16.02 -7.60 -24.26
CA GLY A 126 -14.99 -7.01 -25.11
C GLY A 126 -13.65 -7.70 -25.00
N PHE A 127 -12.79 -7.33 -25.94
CA PHE A 127 -11.40 -7.77 -25.98
C PHE A 127 -10.49 -6.58 -25.72
N SER A 128 -9.42 -6.80 -25.00
CA SER A 128 -8.31 -5.87 -24.91
C SER A 128 -7.17 -6.38 -25.80
N MET A 129 -6.65 -5.52 -26.67
CA MET A 129 -5.62 -5.91 -27.64
C MET A 129 -4.64 -4.77 -27.90
N PRO A 130 -3.43 -5.08 -28.42
CA PRO A 130 -2.49 -4.06 -28.86
C PRO A 130 -3.09 -3.14 -29.94
N TYR A 131 -2.85 -1.83 -29.81
CA TYR A 131 -3.26 -0.86 -30.85
C TYR A 131 -2.61 -1.15 -32.20
N SER A 132 -1.38 -1.66 -32.22
CA SER A 132 -0.67 -2.08 -33.43
C SER A 132 -1.38 -3.17 -34.21
N LEU A 133 -2.16 -4.05 -33.53
CA LEU A 133 -3.06 -5.01 -34.18
C LEU A 133 -4.39 -4.34 -34.57
N PHE A 134 -5.02 -3.59 -33.64
CA PHE A 134 -6.28 -2.89 -33.88
C PHE A 134 -6.23 -2.01 -35.13
N SER A 135 -5.15 -1.26 -35.33
CA SER A 135 -4.97 -0.32 -36.45
C SER A 135 -4.85 -1.00 -37.81
N LYS A 136 -4.55 -2.30 -37.85
CA LYS A 136 -4.42 -3.11 -39.06
C LYS A 136 -5.67 -3.90 -39.41
N LEU A 137 -6.76 -3.75 -38.64
CA LEU A 137 -8.02 -4.43 -38.94
C LEU A 137 -8.64 -3.81 -40.20
N GLU A 138 -8.91 -4.66 -41.19
CA GLU A 138 -9.48 -4.27 -42.49
C GLU A 138 -11.00 -4.38 -42.48
N ASP A 139 -11.69 -3.61 -43.31
CA ASP A 139 -13.12 -3.74 -43.51
C ASP A 139 -13.54 -5.17 -43.86
N GLY A 140 -14.76 -5.53 -43.43
CA GLY A 140 -15.32 -6.84 -43.64
C GLY A 140 -16.06 -7.41 -42.45
N GLU A 141 -16.47 -8.65 -42.58
CA GLU A 141 -17.17 -9.40 -41.53
C GLU A 141 -16.18 -10.22 -40.72
N TYR A 142 -16.37 -10.21 -39.42
CA TYR A 142 -15.56 -10.97 -38.46
C TYR A 142 -16.42 -11.95 -37.69
N ASP A 143 -15.96 -13.18 -37.54
CA ASP A 143 -16.53 -14.17 -36.63
C ASP A 143 -15.92 -13.97 -35.24
N VAL A 144 -16.77 -13.75 -34.25
CA VAL A 144 -16.38 -13.59 -32.83
C VAL A 144 -16.93 -14.77 -32.05
N ASP A 145 -16.06 -15.44 -31.29
CA ASP A 145 -16.42 -16.56 -30.42
C ASP A 145 -15.79 -16.34 -29.05
N LEU A 146 -16.52 -15.60 -28.17
CA LEU A 146 -16.19 -15.34 -26.78
C LEU A 146 -17.09 -16.18 -25.89
N GLU A 147 -16.52 -17.16 -25.21
CA GLU A 147 -17.20 -17.98 -24.22
C GLU A 147 -16.62 -17.71 -22.85
N THR A 148 -17.47 -17.24 -21.94
CA THR A 148 -17.14 -16.96 -20.53
C THR A 148 -18.09 -17.73 -19.62
N LYS A 149 -17.65 -18.01 -18.40
CA LYS A 149 -18.47 -18.63 -17.36
C LYS A 149 -18.52 -17.77 -16.13
N HIS A 150 -19.75 -17.55 -15.64
CA HIS A 150 -20.02 -16.93 -14.36
C HIS A 150 -20.61 -18.01 -13.44
N THR A 151 -19.93 -18.32 -12.35
CA THR A 151 -20.35 -19.34 -11.39
C THR A 151 -20.30 -18.79 -9.97
N GLU A 152 -21.03 -19.42 -9.06
CA GLU A 152 -20.87 -19.10 -7.64
C GLU A 152 -19.43 -19.34 -7.19
N GLY A 153 -18.94 -18.50 -6.28
CA GLY A 153 -17.61 -18.58 -5.74
C GLY A 153 -17.52 -17.86 -4.41
N THR A 154 -16.29 -17.67 -3.95
CA THR A 154 -16.02 -17.06 -2.66
C THR A 154 -14.86 -16.09 -2.80
N MET A 155 -15.10 -14.83 -2.52
CA MET A 155 -14.07 -13.81 -2.37
C MET A 155 -13.35 -14.01 -1.04
N LYS A 156 -12.02 -13.93 -1.05
CA LYS A 156 -11.20 -14.16 0.14
C LYS A 156 -10.44 -12.90 0.52
N VAL A 157 -10.42 -12.62 1.82
CA VAL A 157 -9.62 -11.57 2.45
C VAL A 157 -8.68 -12.24 3.43
N LEU A 158 -7.39 -11.87 3.39
CA LEU A 158 -6.35 -12.42 4.24
C LEU A 158 -6.04 -11.45 5.38
N GLU A 159 -6.09 -11.92 6.61
CA GLU A 159 -5.72 -11.16 7.81
C GLU A 159 -4.60 -11.87 8.57
N TYR A 160 -3.51 -11.16 8.82
CA TYR A 160 -2.47 -11.60 9.76
C TYR A 160 -2.36 -10.61 10.91
N THR A 161 -2.20 -11.10 12.14
CA THR A 161 -2.10 -10.26 13.33
C THR A 161 -0.85 -10.57 14.13
N HIS A 162 -0.05 -9.53 14.39
CA HIS A 162 1.00 -9.53 15.41
C HIS A 162 0.50 -8.77 16.63
N LYS A 163 0.28 -9.49 17.73
CA LYS A 163 -0.25 -8.93 18.98
C LYS A 163 0.84 -8.14 19.71
N GLY A 164 0.56 -6.88 19.99
CA GLY A 164 1.38 -6.01 20.83
C GLY A 164 0.94 -6.02 22.30
N LYS A 165 1.47 -5.06 23.07
CA LYS A 165 1.12 -4.89 24.52
C LYS A 165 -0.28 -4.31 24.70
N THR A 166 -0.82 -3.61 23.72
CA THR A 166 -2.15 -2.99 23.76
C THR A 166 -3.01 -3.48 22.62
N ASP A 167 -4.32 -3.34 22.75
CA ASP A 167 -5.27 -3.65 21.68
C ASP A 167 -5.37 -2.55 20.61
N LYS A 168 -4.80 -1.35 20.86
CA LYS A 168 -4.71 -0.28 19.86
C LYS A 168 -3.96 -0.84 18.64
N THR A 169 -4.64 -0.84 17.49
CA THR A 169 -4.19 -1.56 16.30
C THR A 169 -3.82 -0.60 15.18
N ILE A 170 -2.69 -0.86 14.53
CA ILE A 170 -2.26 -0.23 13.28
C ILE A 170 -2.39 -1.26 12.16
N ILE A 171 -3.09 -0.88 11.09
CA ILE A 171 -3.32 -1.72 9.94
C ILE A 171 -2.28 -1.40 8.86
N LEU A 172 -1.64 -2.42 8.31
CA LEU A 172 -1.00 -2.37 7.00
C LEU A 172 -2.00 -2.99 6.02
N HIS A 173 -2.33 -2.30 4.96
CA HIS A 173 -3.31 -2.78 3.99
C HIS A 173 -2.75 -2.75 2.57
N ALA A 174 -3.05 -3.78 1.77
CA ALA A 174 -2.74 -3.83 0.36
C ALA A 174 -3.82 -4.62 -0.40
N HIS A 175 -4.01 -4.31 -1.69
CA HIS A 175 -4.99 -5.02 -2.50
C HIS A 175 -4.38 -6.17 -3.32
N ASN A 176 -5.24 -7.13 -3.75
CA ASN A 176 -4.80 -8.37 -4.41
C ASN A 176 -5.69 -8.83 -5.56
N CYS A 177 -6.39 -7.92 -6.25
CA CYS A 177 -7.40 -8.30 -7.24
C CYS A 177 -7.05 -7.97 -8.69
N HIS A 178 -5.88 -7.38 -8.97
CA HIS A 178 -5.51 -6.95 -10.30
C HIS A 178 -4.86 -8.06 -11.11
N THR A 179 -5.49 -8.39 -12.25
CA THR A 179 -5.06 -9.45 -13.16
C THR A 179 -3.73 -9.10 -13.80
N ALA A 180 -2.72 -9.99 -13.68
CA ALA A 180 -1.41 -9.85 -14.33
C ALA A 180 -0.81 -8.43 -14.17
N GLN A 181 -1.01 -7.83 -13.01
CA GLN A 181 -0.34 -6.62 -12.55
C GLN A 181 0.57 -7.00 -11.38
N LEU A 182 1.80 -6.54 -11.36
CA LEU A 182 2.75 -6.95 -10.34
C LEU A 182 3.19 -5.81 -9.43
N ASN A 183 3.29 -4.59 -9.96
CA ASN A 183 3.55 -3.42 -9.15
C ASN A 183 2.26 -2.89 -8.50
N ASP A 184 1.17 -2.92 -9.26
CA ASP A 184 -0.15 -2.48 -8.81
C ASP A 184 -0.84 -3.59 -7.99
N GLY A 185 -0.77 -3.46 -6.66
CA GLY A 185 -1.20 -4.41 -5.64
C GLY A 185 -0.09 -5.30 -5.10
N PRO A 186 0.45 -6.26 -5.83
CA PRO A 186 1.43 -7.24 -5.36
C PRO A 186 2.66 -6.66 -4.67
N SER A 187 3.25 -5.60 -5.20
CA SER A 187 4.37 -4.93 -4.55
C SER A 187 4.03 -4.41 -3.16
N GLY A 188 2.80 -3.94 -2.96
CA GLY A 188 2.29 -3.47 -1.66
C GLY A 188 2.22 -4.59 -0.63
N TYR A 189 1.59 -5.72 -0.98
CA TYR A 189 1.46 -6.79 0.01
C TYR A 189 2.77 -7.54 0.29
N VAL A 190 3.72 -7.65 -0.64
CA VAL A 190 5.04 -8.25 -0.31
C VAL A 190 5.84 -7.35 0.63
N VAL A 191 5.74 -6.02 0.48
CA VAL A 191 6.28 -5.05 1.46
C VAL A 191 5.60 -5.20 2.81
N GLY A 192 4.26 -5.33 2.84
CA GLY A 192 3.50 -5.57 4.06
C GLY A 192 3.90 -6.87 4.76
N ILE A 193 4.04 -7.98 4.02
CA ILE A 193 4.49 -9.28 4.55
C ILE A 193 5.88 -9.16 5.18
N GLU A 194 6.83 -8.54 4.48
CA GLU A 194 8.19 -8.39 4.99
C GLU A 194 8.24 -7.47 6.22
N ALA A 195 7.46 -6.38 6.22
CA ALA A 195 7.31 -5.51 7.39
C ALA A 195 6.75 -6.29 8.59
N MET A 196 5.71 -7.11 8.40
CA MET A 196 5.14 -7.94 9.47
C MET A 196 6.11 -8.99 9.98
N LYS A 197 6.90 -9.63 9.11
CA LYS A 197 7.97 -10.57 9.51
C LYS A 197 9.01 -9.91 10.42
N ARG A 198 9.34 -8.64 10.16
CA ARG A 198 10.28 -7.86 11.01
C ARG A 198 9.61 -7.42 12.30
N LEU A 199 8.38 -6.94 12.27
CA LEU A 199 7.61 -6.56 13.46
C LEU A 199 7.38 -7.75 14.41
N ALA A 200 7.15 -8.94 13.89
CA ALA A 200 6.96 -10.16 14.68
C ALA A 200 8.19 -10.53 15.55
N LYS A 201 9.37 -9.97 15.25
CA LYS A 201 10.58 -10.13 16.05
C LYS A 201 10.75 -9.03 17.12
N MET A 202 9.83 -8.05 17.15
CA MET A 202 9.88 -6.89 18.04
C MET A 202 8.86 -7.02 19.16
N ASN A 203 9.14 -6.40 20.30
CA ASN A 203 8.18 -6.26 21.39
C ASN A 203 7.44 -4.91 21.25
N THR A 204 6.37 -4.90 20.45
CA THR A 204 5.62 -3.71 20.08
C THR A 204 4.62 -3.26 21.14
N ASN A 205 4.32 -1.96 21.21
CA ASN A 205 3.22 -1.44 22.02
C ASN A 205 1.88 -1.61 21.31
N TYR A 206 1.81 -1.27 20.03
CA TYR A 206 0.62 -1.46 19.21
C TYR A 206 0.50 -2.91 18.74
N THR A 207 -0.72 -3.36 18.57
CA THR A 207 -1.03 -4.54 17.76
C THR A 207 -0.96 -4.14 16.29
N TYR A 208 -0.42 -5.02 15.44
CA TYR A 208 -0.33 -4.80 13.99
C TYR A 208 -1.14 -5.83 13.25
N LYS A 209 -1.88 -5.39 12.24
CA LYS A 209 -2.56 -6.28 11.31
C LYS A 209 -2.08 -6.01 9.89
N LEU A 210 -1.87 -7.07 9.11
CA LEU A 210 -1.77 -6.99 7.66
C LEU A 210 -3.09 -7.51 7.08
N LEU A 211 -3.77 -6.65 6.34
CA LEU A 211 -4.97 -6.98 5.59
C LEU A 211 -4.62 -6.99 4.10
N ILE A 212 -4.91 -8.09 3.41
CA ILE A 212 -4.80 -8.19 1.96
C ILE A 212 -6.19 -8.54 1.42
N ALA A 213 -6.78 -7.62 0.67
CA ALA A 213 -8.18 -7.70 0.25
C ALA A 213 -8.34 -7.30 -1.23
N PRO A 214 -9.33 -7.84 -1.95
CA PRO A 214 -9.73 -7.27 -3.23
C PRO A 214 -10.18 -5.82 -3.06
N GLU A 215 -9.66 -4.93 -3.91
CA GLU A 215 -9.86 -3.49 -3.90
C GLU A 215 -11.33 -3.12 -3.72
N HIS A 216 -11.61 -2.20 -2.82
CA HIS A 216 -12.89 -1.74 -2.31
C HIS A 216 -13.79 -2.87 -1.80
N ILE A 217 -14.20 -3.82 -2.62
CA ILE A 217 -15.21 -4.82 -2.27
C ILE A 217 -14.76 -5.66 -1.06
N GLY A 218 -13.52 -6.16 -1.07
CA GLY A 218 -12.97 -6.95 0.03
C GLY A 218 -12.95 -6.19 1.35
N THR A 219 -12.47 -4.95 1.33
CA THR A 219 -12.36 -4.08 2.50
C THR A 219 -13.74 -3.65 3.02
N VAL A 220 -14.68 -3.35 2.11
CA VAL A 220 -16.08 -3.04 2.49
C VAL A 220 -16.70 -4.19 3.28
N PHE A 221 -16.59 -5.42 2.79
CA PHE A 221 -17.18 -6.57 3.48
C PHE A 221 -16.41 -6.95 4.75
N TYR A 222 -15.09 -6.77 4.77
CA TYR A 222 -14.30 -6.94 5.96
C TYR A 222 -14.77 -6.02 7.09
N LEU A 223 -14.91 -4.72 6.80
CA LEU A 223 -15.35 -3.73 7.78
C LEU A 223 -16.82 -3.88 8.18
N ALA A 224 -17.68 -4.30 7.23
CA ALA A 224 -19.10 -4.55 7.51
C ALA A 224 -19.33 -5.71 8.50
N ASP A 225 -18.44 -6.68 8.55
CA ASP A 225 -18.52 -7.82 9.46
C ASP A 225 -17.72 -7.64 10.74
N LEU A 226 -17.02 -6.51 10.86
CA LEU A 226 -16.18 -6.26 12.01
C LEU A 226 -17.04 -5.88 13.22
N ASP A 227 -16.72 -6.48 14.37
CA ASP A 227 -17.33 -6.07 15.64
C ASP A 227 -16.98 -4.60 15.93
N PRO A 228 -17.96 -3.75 16.30
CA PRO A 228 -17.71 -2.34 16.64
C PRO A 228 -16.66 -2.15 17.74
N GLU A 229 -16.57 -3.08 18.72
CA GLU A 229 -15.56 -3.04 19.77
C GLU A 229 -14.16 -3.25 19.17
N VAL A 230 -14.01 -4.15 18.20
CA VAL A 230 -12.75 -4.37 17.48
C VAL A 230 -12.43 -3.17 16.60
N LEU A 231 -13.39 -2.62 15.85
CA LEU A 231 -13.19 -1.42 15.03
C LEU A 231 -12.70 -0.25 15.87
N SER A 232 -13.23 -0.06 17.08
CA SER A 232 -12.81 1.01 17.99
C SER A 232 -11.35 0.92 18.43
N THR A 233 -10.71 -0.25 18.28
CA THR A 233 -9.27 -0.41 18.55
C THR A 233 -8.38 0.04 17.39
N TYR A 234 -8.93 0.20 16.18
CA TYR A 234 -8.16 0.59 15.00
C TYR A 234 -7.81 2.07 15.06
N LYS A 235 -6.53 2.35 15.19
CA LYS A 235 -6.02 3.72 15.36
C LYS A 235 -5.63 4.34 14.02
N PHE A 236 -4.91 3.58 13.19
CA PHE A 236 -4.37 4.04 11.92
C PHE A 236 -4.35 2.91 10.89
N CYS A 237 -4.40 3.29 9.61
CA CYS A 237 -4.12 2.42 8.49
C CYS A 237 -3.04 3.03 7.59
N VAL A 238 -2.14 2.18 7.09
CA VAL A 238 -1.16 2.52 6.06
C VAL A 238 -1.48 1.66 4.84
N PHE A 239 -2.02 2.29 3.82
CA PHE A 239 -2.30 1.62 2.55
C PHE A 239 -1.02 1.56 1.70
N LEU A 240 -0.69 0.37 1.20
CA LEU A 240 0.55 0.04 0.53
C LEU A 240 0.27 -0.41 -0.90
N GLU A 241 0.76 0.32 -1.90
CA GLU A 241 0.60 -0.04 -3.30
C GLU A 241 1.71 0.53 -4.19
N MET A 242 1.94 -0.08 -5.36
CA MET A 242 2.88 0.40 -6.38
C MET A 242 4.31 0.66 -5.84
N LEU A 243 4.81 -0.16 -4.92
CA LEU A 243 6.03 0.08 -4.15
C LEU A 243 7.31 -0.52 -4.75
N GLY A 244 7.20 -1.23 -5.89
CA GLY A 244 8.31 -2.01 -6.45
C GLY A 244 9.03 -1.38 -7.65
N ASN A 245 8.53 -0.30 -8.22
CA ASN A 245 9.09 0.37 -9.39
C ASN A 245 10.17 1.41 -9.03
N ASN A 246 10.80 2.03 -10.05
CA ASN A 246 11.89 2.98 -9.86
C ASN A 246 11.42 4.44 -9.64
N SER A 247 10.11 4.70 -9.54
CA SER A 247 9.61 6.05 -9.26
C SER A 247 9.93 6.46 -7.82
N ARG A 248 9.88 7.76 -7.54
CA ARG A 248 10.07 8.27 -6.18
C ARG A 248 8.95 7.84 -5.24
N LEU A 249 9.23 7.78 -3.95
CA LEU A 249 8.21 7.57 -2.94
C LEU A 249 7.16 8.68 -3.00
N ALA A 250 5.91 8.31 -2.73
CA ALA A 250 4.79 9.23 -2.69
C ALA A 250 3.94 8.96 -1.45
N LEU A 251 3.57 10.02 -0.77
CA LEU A 251 2.74 10.01 0.43
C LEU A 251 1.45 10.77 0.17
N GLN A 252 0.33 10.13 0.41
CA GLN A 252 -0.98 10.76 0.52
C GLN A 252 -1.38 10.86 1.98
N GLU A 253 -1.75 12.07 2.43
CA GLU A 253 -2.18 12.27 3.82
C GLU A 253 -3.57 11.70 4.09
N THR A 254 -3.91 11.54 5.38
CA THR A 254 -5.25 11.20 5.84
C THR A 254 -6.26 12.28 5.42
N PHE A 255 -7.57 12.00 5.56
CA PHE A 255 -8.60 12.97 5.23
C PHE A 255 -8.44 14.31 5.96
N THR A 256 -8.04 14.29 7.22
CA THR A 256 -7.79 15.51 8.01
C THR A 256 -6.42 16.14 7.76
N GLY A 257 -5.42 15.34 7.38
CA GLY A 257 -4.04 15.78 7.15
C GLY A 257 -3.24 16.19 8.38
N GLU A 258 -3.78 16.03 9.60
CA GLU A 258 -3.22 16.55 10.85
C GLU A 258 -2.98 15.48 11.92
N THR A 259 -3.15 14.20 11.58
CA THR A 259 -3.00 13.12 12.55
C THR A 259 -1.54 12.92 12.98
N GLU A 260 -1.32 12.16 14.06
CA GLU A 260 0.03 11.73 14.44
C GLU A 260 0.70 10.92 13.34
N LEU A 261 -0.08 10.11 12.60
CA LEU A 261 0.40 9.33 11.47
C LEU A 261 0.89 10.23 10.32
N ASP A 262 0.13 11.29 9.98
CA ASP A 262 0.56 12.27 8.95
C ASP A 262 1.88 12.92 9.32
N ARG A 263 2.00 13.40 10.57
CA ARG A 263 3.22 14.05 11.04
C ARG A 263 4.41 13.10 11.05
N ALA A 264 4.21 11.85 11.52
CA ALA A 264 5.25 10.83 11.53
C ALA A 264 5.74 10.49 10.13
N ALA A 265 4.80 10.25 9.19
CA ALA A 265 5.13 9.89 7.81
C ALA A 265 5.84 11.03 7.07
N LYS A 266 5.31 12.27 7.14
CA LYS A 266 5.91 13.45 6.53
C LYS A 266 7.30 13.70 7.08
N HIS A 267 7.46 13.67 8.40
CA HIS A 267 8.75 13.91 9.05
C HIS A 267 9.78 12.83 8.71
N TYR A 268 9.39 11.55 8.73
CA TYR A 268 10.29 10.47 8.34
C TYR A 268 10.78 10.65 6.90
N LEU A 269 9.85 10.85 5.96
CA LEU A 269 10.17 10.99 4.54
C LEU A 269 11.00 12.24 4.23
N SER A 270 10.75 13.36 4.91
CA SER A 270 11.54 14.59 4.70
C SER A 270 13.03 14.42 4.99
N HIS A 271 13.40 13.46 5.84
CA HIS A 271 14.81 13.16 6.15
C HIS A 271 15.34 11.93 5.41
N ALA A 272 14.50 10.90 5.17
CA ALA A 272 14.95 9.64 4.57
C ALA A 272 14.87 9.66 3.02
N SER A 273 13.95 10.41 2.44
CA SER A 273 13.73 10.51 0.98
C SER A 273 13.21 11.91 0.63
N PRO A 274 14.05 12.98 0.72
CA PRO A 274 13.61 14.38 0.64
C PRO A 274 12.92 14.77 -0.67
N ASP A 275 13.09 13.98 -1.74
CA ASP A 275 12.46 14.15 -3.04
C ASP A 275 11.09 13.48 -3.16
N PHE A 276 10.56 12.91 -2.06
CA PHE A 276 9.26 12.26 -2.08
C PHE A 276 8.15 13.21 -2.56
N TYR A 277 7.17 12.63 -3.30
CA TYR A 277 5.99 13.37 -3.69
C TYR A 277 4.98 13.36 -2.54
N PHE A 278 4.30 14.48 -2.30
CA PHE A 278 3.30 14.60 -1.24
C PHE A 278 2.10 15.37 -1.73
N ASP A 279 0.91 14.88 -1.39
CA ASP A 279 -0.33 15.62 -1.61
C ASP A 279 -1.44 15.16 -0.64
N LYS A 280 -2.59 15.83 -0.72
CA LYS A 280 -3.76 15.63 0.12
C LYS A 280 -4.47 14.32 -0.18
N PHE A 281 -5.39 13.95 0.71
CA PHE A 281 -6.31 12.83 0.53
C PHE A 281 -6.90 12.78 -0.88
N ARG A 282 -6.82 11.63 -1.56
CA ARG A 282 -7.28 11.39 -2.94
C ARG A 282 -6.59 12.23 -4.03
N LYS A 283 -5.40 12.76 -3.75
CA LYS A 283 -4.63 13.55 -4.72
C LYS A 283 -3.36 12.88 -5.21
N VAL A 284 -2.90 11.81 -4.54
CA VAL A 284 -1.78 10.99 -5.01
C VAL A 284 -2.30 9.78 -5.75
N VAL A 285 -3.09 8.97 -5.09
CA VAL A 285 -3.73 7.75 -5.59
C VAL A 285 -5.20 7.75 -5.18
N GLY A 286 -5.98 6.84 -5.72
CA GLY A 286 -7.39 6.69 -5.38
C GLY A 286 -7.77 5.24 -5.18
N ASN A 287 -7.74 4.75 -3.93
CA ASN A 287 -7.96 3.36 -3.60
C ASN A 287 -8.72 3.20 -2.27
N ASP A 288 -8.43 2.17 -1.48
CA ASP A 288 -9.17 1.74 -0.29
C ASP A 288 -9.08 2.71 0.91
N GLU A 289 -8.26 3.76 0.85
CA GLU A 289 -8.29 4.82 1.84
C GLU A 289 -9.69 5.44 1.98
N THR A 290 -10.47 5.45 0.87
CA THR A 290 -11.88 5.92 0.92
C THR A 290 -12.79 5.00 1.69
N VAL A 291 -12.47 3.71 1.77
CA VAL A 291 -13.25 2.73 2.52
C VAL A 291 -12.92 2.83 4.01
N TRP A 292 -11.63 2.98 4.34
CA TRP A 292 -11.18 3.16 5.73
C TRP A 292 -11.63 4.49 6.36
N GLU A 293 -11.62 5.57 5.58
CA GLU A 293 -12.06 6.91 6.02
C GLU A 293 -13.57 7.15 5.79
N ALA A 294 -14.34 6.10 5.43
CA ALA A 294 -15.77 6.21 5.16
C ALA A 294 -16.56 6.57 6.43
N PRO A 295 -17.71 7.26 6.29
CA PRO A 295 -18.56 7.62 7.41
C PRO A 295 -18.94 6.42 8.30
N GLY A 296 -18.68 6.55 9.62
CA GLY A 296 -18.92 5.50 10.61
C GLY A 296 -17.80 4.45 10.72
N ILE A 297 -16.76 4.52 9.89
CA ILE A 297 -15.51 3.75 10.00
C ILE A 297 -14.41 4.66 10.52
N GLU A 298 -14.07 5.72 9.80
CA GLU A 298 -13.23 6.85 10.20
C GLU A 298 -11.85 6.45 10.76
N VAL A 299 -11.25 5.39 10.21
CA VAL A 299 -9.89 4.98 10.51
C VAL A 299 -8.92 5.80 9.67
N SER A 300 -8.20 6.72 10.30
CA SER A 300 -7.24 7.61 9.64
C SER A 300 -6.22 6.84 8.81
N THR A 301 -6.20 7.09 7.49
CA THR A 301 -5.45 6.28 6.52
C THR A 301 -4.54 7.13 5.66
N ILE A 302 -3.23 6.87 5.69
CA ILE A 302 -2.29 7.36 4.68
C ILE A 302 -2.12 6.32 3.57
N SER A 303 -1.78 6.77 2.34
CA SER A 303 -1.30 5.88 1.29
C SER A 303 0.18 6.12 1.04
N LEU A 304 0.95 5.04 1.02
CA LEU A 304 2.36 5.02 0.66
C LEU A 304 2.51 4.27 -0.67
N SER A 305 3.06 4.96 -1.66
CA SER A 305 3.24 4.43 -3.02
C SER A 305 4.53 4.94 -3.65
N ARG A 306 4.75 4.61 -4.92
CA ARG A 306 5.76 5.21 -5.80
C ARG A 306 5.09 5.67 -7.08
N CYS A 307 5.16 6.95 -7.38
CA CYS A 307 4.60 7.50 -8.59
C CYS A 307 5.41 8.68 -9.12
N GLU A 308 5.28 8.93 -10.42
CA GLU A 308 5.87 10.10 -11.09
C GLU A 308 5.06 11.36 -10.73
N SER A 309 3.74 11.27 -10.89
CA SER A 309 2.78 12.33 -10.60
C SER A 309 1.36 11.74 -10.45
N PRO A 310 0.39 12.48 -9.89
CA PRO A 310 -1.00 12.01 -9.77
C PRO A 310 -1.70 11.67 -11.08
N SER A 311 -1.28 12.30 -12.17
CA SER A 311 -1.81 12.06 -13.52
C SER A 311 -1.05 10.97 -14.27
N PHE A 312 0.08 10.52 -13.74
CA PHE A 312 0.95 9.52 -14.34
C PHE A 312 1.73 8.76 -13.25
N TYR A 313 1.14 7.64 -12.80
CA TYR A 313 1.73 6.84 -11.73
C TYR A 313 3.09 6.27 -12.16
N TYR A 314 3.11 5.45 -13.20
CA TYR A 314 4.30 4.94 -13.89
C TYR A 314 3.90 4.47 -15.29
N LYS A 315 4.89 4.25 -16.15
CA LYS A 315 4.68 3.97 -17.59
C LYS A 315 3.85 2.70 -17.84
N GLU A 316 4.06 1.67 -17.06
CA GLU A 316 3.47 0.34 -17.21
C GLU A 316 2.12 0.19 -16.49
N TYR A 317 1.62 1.24 -15.82
CA TYR A 317 0.38 1.20 -15.07
C TYR A 317 -0.80 0.74 -15.92
N HIS A 318 -1.48 -0.32 -15.44
CA HIS A 318 -2.59 -1.00 -16.10
C HIS A 318 -2.25 -1.53 -17.52
N LEU A 319 -1.02 -1.97 -17.73
CA LEU A 319 -0.55 -2.64 -18.97
C LEU A 319 -0.01 -4.03 -18.66
N ASP A 320 0.06 -4.90 -19.69
CA ASP A 320 0.70 -6.22 -19.60
C ASP A 320 2.20 -6.16 -19.32
N SER A 321 2.80 -4.99 -19.44
CA SER A 321 4.19 -4.72 -19.07
C SER A 321 4.39 -4.43 -17.58
N ASP A 322 3.32 -4.32 -16.77
CA ASP A 322 3.42 -4.32 -15.31
C ASP A 322 3.70 -5.74 -14.78
N ASN A 323 4.92 -6.18 -14.92
CA ASN A 323 5.39 -7.53 -14.63
C ASN A 323 6.74 -7.51 -13.90
N ILE A 324 7.37 -8.68 -13.73
CA ILE A 324 8.62 -8.82 -12.98
C ILE A 324 9.77 -7.96 -13.51
N SER A 325 9.75 -7.58 -14.79
CA SER A 325 10.84 -6.81 -15.39
C SER A 325 11.00 -5.38 -14.85
N ILE A 326 9.93 -4.81 -14.32
CA ILE A 326 9.96 -3.46 -13.72
C ILE A 326 10.22 -3.47 -12.21
N MET A 327 10.19 -4.65 -11.58
CA MET A 327 10.36 -4.78 -10.13
C MET A 327 11.83 -4.59 -9.72
N ARG A 328 12.05 -3.83 -8.65
CA ARG A 328 13.35 -3.49 -8.09
C ARG A 328 13.44 -3.89 -6.63
N GLU A 329 14.37 -4.80 -6.32
CA GLU A 329 14.56 -5.30 -4.94
C GLU A 329 14.99 -4.19 -3.98
N ASP A 330 15.87 -3.29 -4.44
CA ASP A 330 16.31 -2.13 -3.66
C ASP A 330 15.16 -1.18 -3.32
N LYS A 331 14.19 -1.02 -4.23
CA LYS A 331 13.01 -0.17 -4.00
C LYS A 331 11.97 -0.81 -3.08
N LEU A 332 11.79 -2.12 -3.18
CA LEU A 332 10.97 -2.87 -2.23
C LEU A 332 11.56 -2.78 -0.81
N GLU A 333 12.89 -2.96 -0.66
CA GLU A 333 13.56 -2.85 0.63
C GLU A 333 13.52 -1.42 1.20
N GLU A 334 13.68 -0.40 0.36
CA GLU A 334 13.51 1.01 0.76
C GLU A 334 12.09 1.26 1.28
N SER A 335 11.07 0.68 0.63
CA SER A 335 9.67 0.80 1.03
C SER A 335 9.41 0.10 2.38
N VAL A 336 9.99 -1.08 2.61
CA VAL A 336 9.93 -1.76 3.92
C VAL A 336 10.57 -0.89 5.01
N LYS A 337 11.74 -0.32 4.75
CA LYS A 337 12.42 0.59 5.70
C LYS A 337 11.57 1.82 6.01
N THR A 338 10.91 2.37 5.00
CA THR A 338 10.00 3.51 5.16
C THR A 338 8.82 3.16 6.08
N VAL A 339 8.14 2.05 5.82
CA VAL A 339 7.04 1.58 6.68
C VAL A 339 7.51 1.39 8.12
N LEU A 340 8.63 0.71 8.32
CA LEU A 340 9.17 0.46 9.66
C LEU A 340 9.69 1.72 10.35
N GLY A 341 10.22 2.68 9.61
CA GLY A 341 10.66 3.97 10.14
C GLY A 341 9.47 4.81 10.65
N ILE A 342 8.37 4.85 9.89
CA ILE A 342 7.13 5.50 10.32
C ILE A 342 6.58 4.80 11.58
N ILE A 343 6.54 3.47 11.57
CA ILE A 343 6.10 2.67 12.72
C ILE A 343 6.99 2.93 13.94
N ASN A 344 8.32 3.02 13.79
CA ASN A 344 9.23 3.29 14.89
C ASN A 344 8.91 4.64 15.58
N ILE A 345 8.57 5.66 14.81
CA ILE A 345 8.13 6.94 15.37
C ILE A 345 6.85 6.75 16.19
N LEU A 346 5.83 6.09 15.65
CA LEU A 346 4.56 5.84 16.35
C LEU A 346 4.74 5.00 17.63
N GLU A 347 5.63 4.01 17.61
CA GLU A 347 5.94 3.14 18.74
C GLU A 347 6.62 3.89 19.89
N THR A 348 7.49 4.85 19.54
CA THR A 348 8.40 5.47 20.51
C THR A 348 8.04 6.91 20.84
N ASN A 349 7.14 7.56 20.08
CA ASN A 349 6.71 8.91 20.36
C ASN A 349 6.00 9.01 21.72
N CYS A 350 6.46 9.97 22.51
CA CYS A 350 5.92 10.22 23.84
C CYS A 350 6.22 11.66 24.28
N PHE A 351 5.79 12.02 25.48
CA PHE A 351 6.09 13.29 26.13
C PHE A 351 7.23 13.11 27.13
N LEU A 352 7.83 14.23 27.55
CA LEU A 352 9.00 14.24 28.39
C LEU A 352 8.69 14.97 29.69
N ARG A 353 8.93 14.31 30.84
CA ARG A 353 8.86 14.91 32.16
C ARG A 353 10.26 15.07 32.74
N ARG A 354 10.60 16.27 33.19
CA ARG A 354 11.90 16.53 33.81
C ARG A 354 11.96 16.08 35.26
N GLU A 355 13.14 15.66 35.68
CA GLU A 355 13.46 15.26 37.05
C GLU A 355 14.52 16.21 37.70
N PHE A 356 14.59 17.47 37.24
CA PHE A 356 15.55 18.47 37.75
C PHE A 356 14.95 19.88 37.73
N THR A 357 15.64 20.81 38.41
CA THR A 357 15.31 22.25 38.39
C THR A 357 16.56 23.06 38.01
N GLY A 358 16.38 24.11 37.23
CA GLY A 358 17.48 24.99 36.77
C GLY A 358 18.20 24.48 35.53
N LEU A 359 19.30 25.10 35.18
CA LEU A 359 20.11 24.79 34.02
C LEU A 359 21.12 23.69 34.34
N ILE A 360 21.15 22.65 33.53
CA ILE A 360 22.12 21.55 33.61
C ILE A 360 23.34 21.91 32.79
N ALA A 361 24.55 21.70 33.38
CA ALA A 361 25.82 21.78 32.66
C ALA A 361 26.00 20.50 31.81
N LEU A 362 25.54 20.51 30.56
CA LEU A 362 25.58 19.35 29.66
C LEU A 362 26.98 18.81 29.44
N SER A 363 28.02 19.72 29.44
CA SER A 363 29.44 19.38 29.28
C SER A 363 30.09 18.81 30.56
N ASN A 364 29.41 18.82 31.71
CA ASN A 364 29.97 18.24 32.92
C ASN A 364 30.16 16.72 32.72
N PRO A 365 31.32 16.14 33.06
CA PRO A 365 31.58 14.70 32.89
C PRO A 365 30.58 13.77 33.59
N LYS A 366 29.88 14.25 34.61
CA LYS A 366 28.78 13.53 35.27
C LYS A 366 27.66 13.23 34.30
N TYR A 367 27.37 14.15 33.39
CA TYR A 367 26.27 14.03 32.44
C TYR A 367 26.77 13.62 31.05
N ASP A 368 27.80 14.28 30.55
CA ASP A 368 28.38 14.02 29.22
C ASP A 368 27.33 14.04 28.09
N LEU A 369 26.55 15.11 28.08
CA LEU A 369 25.42 15.30 27.17
C LEU A 369 25.66 16.40 26.13
N TYR A 370 26.81 17.11 26.20
CA TYR A 370 27.12 18.12 25.20
C TYR A 370 27.61 17.47 23.91
N LEU A 371 26.83 17.64 22.81
CA LEU A 371 27.20 17.07 21.51
C LEU A 371 28.20 17.94 20.78
N GLN A 372 29.31 17.34 20.33
CA GLN A 372 30.33 17.97 19.50
C GLN A 372 30.51 17.15 18.20
N PRO A 373 30.79 17.79 17.04
CA PRO A 373 31.10 17.11 15.81
C PRO A 373 32.26 16.11 15.96
N GLY A 374 32.11 14.91 15.48
CA GLY A 374 33.18 13.92 15.40
C GLY A 374 33.63 13.27 16.71
N THR A 375 32.93 13.48 17.83
CA THR A 375 33.36 12.98 19.15
C THR A 375 32.90 11.55 19.46
N ASP A 376 31.95 10.99 18.72
CA ASP A 376 31.47 9.62 18.93
C ASP A 376 31.14 8.92 17.60
N PRO A 377 32.07 8.15 17.01
CA PRO A 377 31.82 7.40 15.78
C PRO A 377 30.79 6.27 15.96
N SER A 378 30.49 5.87 17.20
CA SER A 378 29.47 4.86 17.51
C SER A 378 28.09 5.47 17.74
N SER A 379 27.99 6.79 17.80
CA SER A 379 26.74 7.52 18.04
C SER A 379 25.86 7.46 16.80
N LYS A 380 24.62 7.02 16.99
CA LYS A 380 23.55 7.12 15.98
C LYS A 380 23.14 8.59 15.69
N ILE A 381 23.80 9.55 16.35
CA ILE A 381 23.49 10.97 16.27
C ILE A 381 24.46 11.59 15.27
N ASP A 382 24.02 11.72 14.03
CA ASP A 382 24.77 12.49 13.03
C ASP A 382 24.43 13.97 13.17
N ILE A 383 25.40 14.73 13.70
CA ILE A 383 25.28 16.17 13.86
C ILE A 383 26.16 16.95 12.87
N THR A 384 26.93 16.25 12.05
CA THR A 384 27.99 16.84 11.21
C THR A 384 27.44 17.84 10.19
N GLU A 385 26.31 17.52 9.55
CA GLU A 385 25.72 18.39 8.53
C GLU A 385 24.83 19.51 9.13
N ASN A 386 24.44 19.43 10.40
CA ASN A 386 23.46 20.32 11.03
C ASN A 386 23.87 20.83 12.41
N GLN A 387 25.17 21.09 12.64
CA GLN A 387 25.72 21.51 13.94
C GLN A 387 24.97 22.70 14.55
N SER A 388 24.60 23.70 13.76
CA SER A 388 23.90 24.90 14.26
C SER A 388 22.50 24.57 14.76
N LYS A 389 21.80 23.66 14.09
CA LYS A 389 20.46 23.18 14.54
C LYS A 389 20.57 22.43 15.86
N TRP A 390 21.56 21.54 15.99
CA TRP A 390 21.80 20.78 17.22
C TRP A 390 22.22 21.64 18.39
N ASN A 391 23.08 22.64 18.17
CA ASN A 391 23.47 23.62 19.21
C ASN A 391 22.22 24.36 19.73
N TYR A 392 21.40 24.88 18.82
CA TYR A 392 20.15 25.56 19.19
C TYR A 392 19.16 24.60 19.89
N LEU A 393 19.06 23.35 19.41
CA LEU A 393 18.23 22.33 20.06
C LEU A 393 18.70 22.06 21.50
N MET A 394 20.00 21.85 21.74
CA MET A 394 20.54 21.62 23.08
C MET A 394 20.17 22.74 24.06
N ASP A 395 20.23 23.99 23.61
CA ASP A 395 19.84 25.14 24.42
C ASP A 395 18.33 25.17 24.72
N CYS A 396 17.50 24.75 23.78
CA CYS A 396 16.04 24.75 23.91
C CYS A 396 15.49 23.54 24.66
N LEU A 397 16.12 22.38 24.48
CA LEU A 397 15.58 21.06 24.82
C LEU A 397 15.08 20.94 26.28
N PRO A 398 15.79 21.44 27.33
CA PRO A 398 15.32 21.32 28.72
C PRO A 398 13.96 22.00 28.99
N ARG A 399 13.58 22.96 28.14
CA ARG A 399 12.29 23.68 28.26
C ARG A 399 11.10 22.88 27.77
N TYR A 400 11.34 21.84 26.98
CA TYR A 400 10.30 20.92 26.46
C TYR A 400 9.99 19.77 27.42
N PHE A 401 10.77 19.61 28.51
CA PHE A 401 10.55 18.54 29.48
C PHE A 401 9.42 18.83 30.48
N ASN A 402 8.27 19.23 29.97
CA ASN A 402 7.10 19.68 30.75
C ASN A 402 5.81 19.01 30.29
N GLU A 403 5.89 17.93 29.53
CA GLU A 403 4.77 17.13 28.99
C GLU A 403 3.82 17.88 28.04
N ASN A 404 4.20 19.06 27.53
CA ASN A 404 3.35 19.87 26.66
C ASN A 404 3.56 19.59 25.16
N ILE A 405 4.69 18.99 24.79
CA ILE A 405 5.09 18.73 23.41
C ILE A 405 5.68 17.33 23.29
N SER A 406 5.32 16.60 22.24
CA SER A 406 5.85 15.25 22.00
C SER A 406 7.28 15.29 21.41
N ILE A 407 8.00 14.17 21.48
CA ILE A 407 9.33 14.04 20.85
C ILE A 407 9.24 14.31 19.34
N LEU A 408 8.19 13.79 18.67
CA LEU A 408 7.97 14.03 17.24
C LEU A 408 7.79 15.54 16.95
N ASP A 409 6.99 16.23 17.75
CA ASP A 409 6.74 17.65 17.54
C ASP A 409 8.00 18.50 17.83
N ILE A 410 8.87 18.06 18.76
CA ILE A 410 10.19 18.66 18.96
C ILE A 410 11.08 18.44 17.73
N ALA A 411 11.13 17.22 17.21
CA ALA A 411 11.91 16.88 16.02
C ALA A 411 11.49 17.72 14.81
N ILE A 412 10.17 17.83 14.57
CA ILE A 412 9.59 18.67 13.50
C ILE A 412 9.98 20.14 13.70
N LYS A 413 9.79 20.68 14.91
CA LYS A 413 10.06 22.08 15.24
C LYS A 413 11.50 22.49 15.02
N HIS A 414 12.44 21.58 15.27
CA HIS A 414 13.88 21.83 15.14
C HIS A 414 14.47 21.31 13.84
N ASP A 415 13.64 20.66 13.01
CA ASP A 415 14.04 20.06 11.74
C ASP A 415 15.28 19.14 11.90
N VAL A 416 15.18 18.19 12.84
CA VAL A 416 16.20 17.17 13.12
C VAL A 416 15.60 15.77 12.97
N PRO A 417 16.39 14.77 12.51
CA PRO A 417 15.86 13.40 12.38
C PRO A 417 15.34 12.86 13.71
N TYR A 418 14.13 12.28 13.69
CA TYR A 418 13.50 11.75 14.89
C TYR A 418 14.38 10.74 15.63
N ASP A 419 14.96 9.78 14.90
CA ASP A 419 15.77 8.71 15.51
C ASP A 419 17.01 9.27 16.23
N SER A 420 17.62 10.31 15.68
CA SER A 420 18.75 11.00 16.30
C SER A 420 18.34 11.73 17.57
N LEU A 421 17.21 12.44 17.54
CA LEU A 421 16.67 13.10 18.73
C LEU A 421 16.29 12.07 19.80
N TYR A 422 15.60 11.01 19.42
CA TYR A 422 15.19 9.95 20.35
C TYR A 422 16.42 9.30 21.02
N ALA A 423 17.46 8.97 20.24
CA ALA A 423 18.71 8.42 20.76
C ALA A 423 19.40 9.40 21.74
N TYR A 424 19.36 10.69 21.46
CA TYR A 424 19.88 11.71 22.35
C TYR A 424 19.08 11.79 23.67
N LEU A 425 17.76 11.75 23.61
CA LEU A 425 16.90 11.77 24.77
C LEU A 425 17.03 10.51 25.64
N LEU A 426 17.36 9.36 25.06
CA LEU A 426 17.71 8.17 25.82
C LEU A 426 18.89 8.39 26.75
N LYS A 427 19.94 9.17 26.33
CA LYS A 427 21.07 9.54 27.18
C LYS A 427 20.61 10.36 28.41
N PHE A 428 19.65 11.30 28.24
CA PHE A 428 19.06 12.02 29.35
C PHE A 428 18.30 11.10 30.32
N LYS A 429 17.55 10.15 29.79
CA LYS A 429 16.82 9.15 30.58
C LYS A 429 17.75 8.25 31.40
N GLU A 430 18.85 7.78 30.79
CA GLU A 430 19.89 6.99 31.45
C GLU A 430 20.52 7.75 32.64
N LYS A 431 20.71 9.07 32.49
CA LYS A 431 21.19 9.96 33.55
C LYS A 431 20.10 10.32 34.59
N LYS A 432 18.88 9.78 34.46
CA LYS A 432 17.72 10.04 35.33
C LYS A 432 17.34 11.54 35.37
N LEU A 433 17.51 12.22 34.25
CA LEU A 433 17.15 13.65 34.11
C LEU A 433 15.73 13.81 33.56
N ILE A 434 15.23 12.81 32.85
CA ILE A 434 13.87 12.83 32.31
C ILE A 434 13.21 11.44 32.42
N GLU A 435 11.90 11.45 32.43
CA GLU A 435 11.05 10.28 32.20
C GLU A 435 10.27 10.43 30.89
N PHE A 436 10.06 9.28 30.21
CA PHE A 436 9.23 9.17 29.01
C PHE A 436 7.79 8.86 29.44
N VAL A 437 6.85 9.76 29.14
CA VAL A 437 5.45 9.68 29.56
C VAL A 437 4.56 9.50 28.32
N LYS A 438 3.77 8.44 28.28
CA LYS A 438 2.71 8.29 27.27
C LYS A 438 1.40 8.85 27.83
N HIS A 439 0.84 9.85 27.18
CA HIS A 439 -0.50 10.30 27.46
C HIS A 439 -1.48 9.54 26.58
N ASP A 440 -2.38 8.80 27.17
CA ASP A 440 -3.57 8.31 26.48
C ASP A 440 -4.49 9.50 26.21
N LYS A 441 -4.20 10.27 25.14
CA LYS A 441 -5.23 11.19 24.62
C LYS A 441 -6.39 10.33 24.13
N LYS A 442 -7.54 10.56 24.76
CA LYS A 442 -8.83 10.00 24.37
C LYS A 442 -9.16 10.40 22.93
#